data_52edea062e8aeee5481dad54d0dfce3e
#
_entry.id   52edea062e8aeee5481dad54d0dfce3e
#
_cell.length_a   1.000
_cell.length_b   1.000
_cell.length_c   1.000
_cell.angle_alpha   90.00
_cell.angle_beta   90.00
_cell.angle_gamma   90.00
#
_symmetry.space_group_name_H-M   'P 1'
#
loop_
_entity.id
_entity.type
_entity.pdbx_description
1 polymer ?
#
loop_
_entity_poly.entity_id
_entity_poly.type
_entity_poly.pdbx_seq_one_letter_code
_entity_poly.pdbx_strand_id
1 'polypeptide(L)'
;MQSSSHLNGPTTAADTSASKWTVGDVMALMETWYPAATAQSWDRVGLIVGDPASPVRSILLALDPTAAIAQQAVAGPSGDGQPYDMVITHHPLLLRGASFLPVTDPKGGVVTTLIRSDIALFNAHTNADVACDGVATALADVLGLRDTVPLEPCGTDAERH
;
A
#
# COMPACT_ATOMS: atom_id res chain seq x y z
N MET A 1 -37.14 1.62 -52.83
CA MET A 1 -36.19 0.55 -52.52
C MET A 1 -34.81 1.17 -52.41
N GLN A 2 -34.38 1.48 -51.21
CA GLN A 2 -32.98 1.81 -50.90
C GLN A 2 -32.62 1.16 -49.58
N SER A 3 -31.73 0.19 -49.64
CA SER A 3 -31.22 -0.58 -48.52
C SER A 3 -30.15 0.23 -47.80
N SER A 4 -30.37 0.59 -46.54
CA SER A 4 -29.35 1.17 -45.67
C SER A 4 -28.59 0.04 -44.97
N SER A 5 -27.39 -0.23 -45.42
CA SER A 5 -26.44 -1.12 -44.73
C SER A 5 -25.84 -0.43 -43.55
N HIS A 6 -26.19 -0.87 -42.34
CA HIS A 6 -25.48 -0.52 -41.12
C HIS A 6 -24.15 -1.24 -41.09
N LEU A 7 -23.07 -0.49 -41.22
CA LEU A 7 -21.70 -0.95 -40.91
C LEU A 7 -21.51 -0.93 -39.40
N ASN A 8 -21.55 -2.11 -38.80
CA ASN A 8 -20.99 -2.30 -37.43
C ASN A 8 -19.48 -2.18 -37.51
N GLY A 9 -18.93 -1.06 -37.02
CA GLY A 9 -17.52 -0.92 -36.78
C GLY A 9 -17.07 -1.86 -35.64
N PRO A 10 -15.83 -2.36 -35.68
CA PRO A 10 -15.33 -3.20 -34.60
C PRO A 10 -15.25 -2.41 -33.32
N THR A 11 -15.97 -2.87 -32.30
CA THR A 11 -15.76 -2.46 -30.91
C THR A 11 -14.36 -2.91 -30.52
N THR A 12 -13.42 -1.98 -30.45
CA THR A 12 -12.10 -2.25 -29.87
C THR A 12 -12.31 -2.60 -28.41
N ALA A 13 -12.18 -3.90 -28.08
CA ALA A 13 -12.03 -4.34 -26.72
C ALA A 13 -10.82 -3.59 -26.14
N ALA A 14 -11.02 -2.91 -25.00
CA ALA A 14 -9.94 -2.31 -24.27
C ALA A 14 -8.93 -3.42 -23.97
N ASP A 15 -7.71 -3.22 -24.44
CA ASP A 15 -6.57 -4.08 -24.15
C ASP A 15 -6.32 -3.98 -22.63
N THR A 16 -6.83 -4.95 -21.88
CA THR A 16 -6.47 -5.17 -20.47
C THR A 16 -5.06 -5.77 -20.48
N SER A 17 -4.05 -4.94 -20.80
CA SER A 17 -2.67 -5.36 -20.68
C SER A 17 -2.46 -5.81 -19.24
N ALA A 18 -2.06 -7.07 -19.06
CA ALA A 18 -1.74 -7.62 -17.75
C ALA A 18 -0.75 -6.69 -17.07
N SER A 19 -0.99 -6.35 -15.80
CA SER A 19 -0.06 -5.54 -15.02
C SER A 19 1.32 -6.18 -15.06
N LYS A 20 2.35 -5.36 -15.26
CA LYS A 20 3.75 -5.80 -15.18
C LYS A 20 4.22 -5.95 -13.73
N TRP A 21 3.46 -5.43 -12.77
CA TRP A 21 3.80 -5.41 -11.35
C TRP A 21 2.94 -6.40 -10.58
N THR A 22 3.57 -7.07 -9.62
CA THR A 22 2.91 -7.91 -8.62
C THR A 22 3.04 -7.27 -7.23
N VAL A 23 2.27 -7.76 -6.26
CA VAL A 23 2.44 -7.39 -4.84
C VAL A 23 3.87 -7.65 -4.40
N GLY A 24 4.48 -8.77 -4.82
CA GLY A 24 5.88 -9.11 -4.54
C GLY A 24 6.87 -8.10 -5.10
N ASP A 25 6.63 -7.58 -6.32
CA ASP A 25 7.49 -6.54 -6.90
C ASP A 25 7.41 -5.23 -6.10
N VAL A 26 6.20 -4.85 -5.66
CA VAL A 26 6.00 -3.69 -4.79
C VAL A 26 6.70 -3.89 -3.44
N MET A 27 6.58 -5.08 -2.84
CA MET A 27 7.31 -5.42 -1.61
C MET A 27 8.82 -5.29 -1.76
N ALA A 28 9.39 -5.78 -2.87
CA ALA A 28 10.82 -5.68 -3.15
C ALA A 28 11.26 -4.21 -3.31
N LEU A 29 10.45 -3.38 -3.95
CA LEU A 29 10.69 -1.94 -4.06
C LEU A 29 10.65 -1.26 -2.69
N MET A 30 9.64 -1.57 -1.88
CA MET A 30 9.51 -1.04 -0.50
C MET A 30 10.69 -1.46 0.37
N GLU A 31 11.18 -2.71 0.24
CA GLU A 31 12.38 -3.17 0.95
C GLU A 31 13.65 -2.39 0.53
N THR A 32 13.73 -1.95 -0.72
CA THR A 32 14.85 -1.13 -1.21
C THR A 32 14.83 0.27 -0.58
N TRP A 33 13.64 0.87 -0.45
CA TRP A 33 13.49 2.22 0.10
C TRP A 33 13.45 2.24 1.63
N TYR A 34 12.79 1.27 2.22
CA TYR A 34 12.49 1.18 3.65
C TYR A 34 12.78 -0.23 4.16
N PRO A 35 14.07 -0.61 4.28
CA PRO A 35 14.44 -1.98 4.69
C PRO A 35 13.77 -2.37 6.01
N ALA A 36 13.14 -3.53 6.05
CA ALA A 36 12.46 -4.01 7.26
C ALA A 36 13.42 -4.16 8.47
N ALA A 37 14.71 -4.40 8.19
CA ALA A 37 15.75 -4.51 9.21
C ALA A 37 15.99 -3.20 9.98
N THR A 38 15.58 -2.03 9.45
CA THR A 38 15.71 -0.73 10.12
C THR A 38 14.52 -0.40 11.03
N ALA A 39 13.46 -1.21 11.00
CA ALA A 39 12.32 -1.04 11.89
C ALA A 39 12.71 -1.27 13.35
N GLN A 40 12.02 -0.60 14.27
CA GLN A 40 12.17 -0.82 15.70
C GLN A 40 11.86 -2.28 16.07
N SER A 41 12.56 -2.84 17.05
CA SER A 41 12.47 -4.26 17.42
C SER A 41 11.06 -4.72 17.84
N TRP A 42 10.23 -3.79 18.31
CA TRP A 42 8.83 -4.03 18.68
C TRP A 42 7.85 -3.90 17.52
N ASP A 43 8.31 -3.35 16.40
CA ASP A 43 7.45 -3.06 15.24
C ASP A 43 7.19 -4.30 14.37
N ARG A 44 6.19 -4.20 13.51
CA ARG A 44 5.82 -5.24 12.55
C ARG A 44 5.48 -4.58 11.23
N VAL A 45 6.41 -4.61 10.30
CA VAL A 45 6.30 -4.01 8.97
C VAL A 45 6.24 -5.09 7.88
N GLY A 46 5.67 -4.76 6.74
CA GLY A 46 5.58 -5.65 5.59
C GLY A 46 4.15 -6.00 5.17
N LEU A 47 4.00 -7.13 4.47
CA LEU A 47 2.70 -7.60 3.97
C LEU A 47 1.87 -8.19 5.11
N ILE A 48 0.69 -7.60 5.33
CA ILE A 48 -0.26 -8.02 6.38
C ILE A 48 -1.32 -8.96 5.82
N VAL A 49 -1.81 -8.67 4.61
CA VAL A 49 -2.85 -9.42 3.90
C VAL A 49 -2.51 -9.40 2.41
N GLY A 50 -2.75 -10.50 1.72
CA GLY A 50 -2.62 -10.60 0.27
C GLY A 50 -1.66 -11.70 -0.19
N ASP A 51 -1.65 -11.94 -1.49
CA ASP A 51 -0.76 -12.88 -2.17
C ASP A 51 0.32 -12.11 -2.92
N PRO A 52 1.63 -12.36 -2.66
CA PRO A 52 2.72 -11.75 -3.41
C PRO A 52 2.64 -11.94 -4.93
N ALA A 53 1.98 -12.98 -5.41
CA ALA A 53 1.82 -13.23 -6.84
C ALA A 53 0.68 -12.42 -7.50
N SER A 54 -0.20 -11.78 -6.72
CA SER A 54 -1.32 -11.01 -7.25
C SER A 54 -0.83 -9.79 -8.05
N PRO A 55 -1.47 -9.48 -9.21
CA PRO A 55 -1.12 -8.33 -10.02
C PRO A 55 -1.50 -7.03 -9.34
N VAL A 56 -0.68 -5.97 -9.52
CA VAL A 56 -0.93 -4.63 -8.98
C VAL A 56 -0.95 -3.61 -10.12
N ARG A 57 -2.05 -2.89 -10.28
CA ARG A 57 -2.24 -1.77 -11.21
C ARG A 57 -2.55 -0.47 -10.49
N SER A 58 -3.17 -0.59 -9.31
CA SER A 58 -3.61 0.55 -8.52
C SER A 58 -3.30 0.35 -7.05
N ILE A 59 -2.76 1.40 -6.41
CA ILE A 59 -2.38 1.40 -5.00
C ILE A 59 -3.06 2.58 -4.31
N LEU A 60 -3.69 2.33 -3.16
CA LEU A 60 -4.18 3.35 -2.25
C LEU A 60 -3.15 3.59 -1.14
N LEU A 61 -2.67 4.83 -1.01
CA LEU A 61 -1.81 5.22 0.11
C LEU A 61 -2.66 5.84 1.22
N ALA A 62 -2.45 5.41 2.45
CA ALA A 62 -3.17 5.94 3.62
C ALA A 62 -2.27 5.97 4.85
N LEU A 63 -2.63 6.78 5.84
CA LEU A 63 -1.94 6.82 7.12
C LEU A 63 -2.34 5.61 7.98
N ASP A 64 -3.64 5.42 8.16
CA ASP A 64 -4.24 4.42 9.04
C ASP A 64 -5.07 3.38 8.28
N PRO A 65 -4.96 2.09 8.59
CA PRO A 65 -5.77 1.03 8.00
C PRO A 65 -7.16 0.95 8.65
N THR A 66 -7.96 2.00 8.50
CA THR A 66 -9.31 2.08 9.08
C THR A 66 -10.37 1.36 8.24
N ALA A 67 -11.55 1.11 8.82
CA ALA A 67 -12.68 0.59 8.08
C ALA A 67 -13.08 1.50 6.90
N ALA A 68 -12.96 2.83 7.08
CA ALA A 68 -13.24 3.79 6.01
C ALA A 68 -12.26 3.65 4.84
N ILE A 69 -10.97 3.46 5.12
CA ILE A 69 -9.94 3.21 4.10
C ILE A 69 -10.19 1.87 3.40
N ALA A 70 -10.56 0.81 4.13
CA ALA A 70 -10.91 -0.47 3.52
C ALA A 70 -12.13 -0.33 2.57
N GLN A 71 -13.16 0.44 2.96
CA GLN A 71 -14.30 0.72 2.08
C GLN A 71 -13.91 1.57 0.86
N GLN A 72 -13.04 2.56 1.03
CA GLN A 72 -12.49 3.34 -0.10
C GLN A 72 -11.70 2.44 -1.06
N ALA A 73 -10.90 1.52 -0.53
CA ALA A 73 -10.16 0.57 -1.34
C ALA A 73 -11.08 -0.33 -2.19
N VAL A 74 -12.20 -0.77 -1.62
CA VAL A 74 -13.24 -1.53 -2.35
C VAL A 74 -13.95 -0.69 -3.40
N ALA A 75 -14.22 0.59 -3.12
CA ALA A 75 -14.86 1.50 -4.08
C ALA A 75 -13.97 1.81 -5.29
N GLY A 76 -12.65 1.72 -5.13
CA GLY A 76 -11.67 1.92 -6.19
C GLY A 76 -11.37 3.38 -6.53
N PRO A 77 -10.36 3.62 -7.39
CA PRO A 77 -9.88 4.96 -7.70
C PRO A 77 -10.89 5.83 -8.44
N SER A 78 -11.76 5.23 -9.22
CA SER A 78 -12.78 5.94 -10.01
C SER A 78 -14.17 5.91 -9.37
N GLY A 79 -14.34 5.21 -8.25
CA GLY A 79 -15.64 5.00 -7.62
C GLY A 79 -16.61 4.16 -8.46
N ASP A 80 -16.09 3.45 -9.46
CA ASP A 80 -16.85 2.58 -10.38
C ASP A 80 -16.99 1.14 -9.90
N GLY A 81 -16.51 0.86 -8.67
CA GLY A 81 -16.55 -0.46 -8.06
C GLY A 81 -15.43 -1.40 -8.54
N GLN A 82 -14.41 -0.88 -9.24
CA GLN A 82 -13.18 -1.61 -9.49
C GLN A 82 -12.23 -1.36 -8.30
N PRO A 83 -12.00 -2.34 -7.41
CA PRO A 83 -11.18 -2.14 -6.23
C PRO A 83 -9.75 -1.71 -6.55
N TYR A 84 -9.07 -1.09 -5.59
CA TYR A 84 -7.62 -1.04 -5.60
C TYR A 84 -7.05 -2.45 -5.44
N ASP A 85 -5.93 -2.71 -6.08
CA ASP A 85 -5.26 -4.01 -5.95
C ASP A 85 -4.47 -4.10 -4.63
N MET A 86 -4.01 -2.97 -4.09
CA MET A 86 -3.19 -2.90 -2.87
C MET A 86 -3.45 -1.62 -2.08
N VAL A 87 -3.37 -1.73 -0.76
CA VAL A 87 -3.31 -0.59 0.17
C VAL A 87 -1.95 -0.60 0.84
N ILE A 88 -1.28 0.54 0.86
CA ILE A 88 -0.06 0.75 1.65
C ILE A 88 -0.37 1.76 2.73
N THR A 89 -0.12 1.39 3.99
CA THR A 89 -0.33 2.28 5.14
C THR A 89 0.98 2.55 5.86
N HIS A 90 1.03 3.69 6.55
CA HIS A 90 2.11 3.97 7.48
C HIS A 90 1.88 3.18 8.77
N HIS A 91 0.76 3.37 9.44
CA HIS A 91 0.48 2.66 10.68
C HIS A 91 0.06 1.20 10.42
N PRO A 92 0.54 0.27 11.27
CA PRO A 92 0.20 -1.14 11.14
C PRO A 92 -1.20 -1.46 11.69
N LEU A 93 -1.95 -2.29 10.98
CA LEU A 93 -3.23 -2.82 11.46
C LEU A 93 -3.04 -3.74 12.68
N LEU A 94 -2.01 -4.57 12.63
CA LEU A 94 -1.74 -5.63 13.61
C LEU A 94 -0.35 -5.47 14.25
N LEU A 95 -0.14 -4.35 14.95
CA LEU A 95 1.12 -4.09 15.67
C LEU A 95 1.42 -5.18 16.72
N ARG A 96 0.40 -5.69 17.36
CA ARG A 96 0.46 -6.84 18.26
C ARG A 96 -0.25 -8.02 17.62
N GLY A 97 0.26 -9.23 17.86
CA GLY A 97 -0.39 -10.45 17.38
C GLY A 97 -1.86 -10.51 17.82
N ALA A 98 -2.71 -10.98 16.93
CA ALA A 98 -4.13 -11.18 17.20
C ALA A 98 -4.43 -12.68 17.25
N SER A 99 -5.04 -13.13 18.35
CA SER A 99 -5.51 -14.51 18.47
C SER A 99 -6.88 -14.72 17.80
N PHE A 100 -7.66 -13.65 17.64
CA PHE A 100 -9.01 -13.67 17.07
C PHE A 100 -9.21 -12.47 16.17
N LEU A 101 -9.87 -12.65 15.03
CA LEU A 101 -10.22 -11.62 14.06
C LEU A 101 -11.67 -11.78 13.58
N PRO A 102 -12.67 -11.78 14.49
CA PRO A 102 -14.06 -11.85 14.07
C PRO A 102 -14.43 -10.60 13.28
N VAL A 103 -15.33 -10.73 12.31
CA VAL A 103 -15.77 -9.60 11.46
C VAL A 103 -16.40 -8.45 12.26
N THR A 104 -16.89 -8.73 13.46
CA THR A 104 -17.46 -7.75 14.39
C THR A 104 -16.41 -6.93 15.15
N ASP A 105 -15.16 -7.36 15.14
CA ASP A 105 -14.03 -6.58 15.63
C ASP A 105 -13.56 -5.61 14.54
N PRO A 106 -13.20 -4.35 14.88
CA PRO A 106 -12.77 -3.36 13.88
C PRO A 106 -11.61 -3.86 13.00
N LYS A 107 -10.59 -4.52 13.57
CA LYS A 107 -9.45 -5.06 12.80
C LYS A 107 -9.85 -6.30 12.00
N GLY A 108 -10.65 -7.17 12.59
CA GLY A 108 -11.21 -8.34 11.91
C GLY A 108 -12.11 -7.95 10.74
N GLY A 109 -12.88 -6.87 10.89
CA GLY A 109 -13.68 -6.30 9.82
C GLY A 109 -12.84 -5.81 8.65
N VAL A 110 -11.77 -5.05 8.91
CA VAL A 110 -10.83 -4.58 7.89
C VAL A 110 -10.18 -5.76 7.16
N VAL A 111 -9.60 -6.72 7.90
CA VAL A 111 -8.95 -7.92 7.32
C VAL A 111 -9.94 -8.68 6.44
N THR A 112 -11.17 -8.91 6.95
CA THR A 112 -12.20 -9.65 6.20
C THR A 112 -12.61 -8.92 4.93
N THR A 113 -12.76 -7.58 4.98
CA THR A 113 -13.09 -6.75 3.82
C THR A 113 -12.02 -6.86 2.74
N LEU A 114 -10.75 -6.69 3.12
CA LEU A 114 -9.63 -6.72 2.17
C LEU A 114 -9.47 -8.10 1.54
N ILE A 115 -9.52 -9.18 2.34
CA ILE A 115 -9.41 -10.56 1.82
C ILE A 115 -10.55 -10.87 0.83
N ARG A 116 -11.80 -10.51 1.16
CA ARG A 116 -12.95 -10.78 0.29
C ARG A 116 -12.93 -10.00 -1.01
N SER A 117 -12.21 -8.88 -1.03
CA SER A 117 -12.09 -8.02 -2.22
C SER A 117 -10.77 -8.22 -2.97
N ASP A 118 -9.98 -9.21 -2.57
CA ASP A 118 -8.67 -9.54 -3.15
C ASP A 118 -7.69 -8.36 -3.13
N ILE A 119 -7.73 -7.57 -2.05
CA ILE A 119 -6.90 -6.38 -1.86
C ILE A 119 -5.76 -6.70 -0.90
N ALA A 120 -4.51 -6.49 -1.33
CA ALA A 120 -3.35 -6.61 -0.47
C ALA A 120 -3.23 -5.42 0.50
N LEU A 121 -2.73 -5.68 1.72
CA LEU A 121 -2.39 -4.64 2.70
C LEU A 121 -0.93 -4.78 3.11
N PHE A 122 -0.18 -3.71 2.92
CA PHE A 122 1.22 -3.59 3.34
C PHE A 122 1.38 -2.38 4.26
N ASN A 123 2.29 -2.45 5.24
CA ASN A 123 2.66 -1.29 6.02
C ASN A 123 4.17 -1.06 6.04
N ALA A 124 4.57 0.22 5.98
CA ALA A 124 5.90 0.72 6.26
C ALA A 124 5.79 1.78 7.36
N HIS A 125 6.32 1.49 8.52
CA HIS A 125 6.12 2.25 9.74
C HIS A 125 7.45 2.86 10.21
N THR A 126 8.02 2.38 11.32
CA THR A 126 9.26 2.95 11.86
C THR A 126 10.45 2.84 10.91
N ASN A 127 10.47 1.85 10.00
CA ASN A 127 11.46 1.76 8.93
C ASN A 127 11.33 2.91 7.91
N ALA A 128 10.12 3.38 7.64
CA ALA A 128 9.90 4.55 6.78
C ALA A 128 10.22 5.86 7.50
N ASP A 129 10.10 5.92 8.85
CA ASP A 129 10.45 7.10 9.62
C ASP A 129 11.97 7.37 9.63
N VAL A 130 12.78 6.30 9.72
CA VAL A 130 14.24 6.42 9.85
C VAL A 130 14.97 6.49 8.50
N ALA A 131 14.28 6.25 7.39
CA ALA A 131 14.89 6.30 6.07
C ALA A 131 15.36 7.73 5.72
N CYS A 132 16.45 7.86 4.94
CA CYS A 132 16.96 9.17 4.52
C CYS A 132 15.93 10.01 3.79
N ASP A 133 15.18 9.40 2.84
CA ASP A 133 14.06 10.03 2.12
C ASP A 133 12.71 9.57 2.70
N GLY A 134 12.66 9.43 4.03
CA GLY A 134 11.51 8.91 4.74
C GLY A 134 10.53 9.97 5.23
N VAL A 135 9.60 9.54 6.08
CA VAL A 135 8.50 10.37 6.59
C VAL A 135 9.03 11.56 7.42
N ALA A 136 10.04 11.32 8.28
CA ALA A 136 10.62 12.38 9.11
C ALA A 136 11.31 13.47 8.26
N THR A 137 12.07 13.06 7.25
CA THR A 137 12.75 14.00 6.31
C THR A 137 11.72 14.77 5.49
N ALA A 138 10.71 14.10 4.94
CA ALA A 138 9.64 14.75 4.19
C ALA A 138 8.88 15.80 5.04
N LEU A 139 8.64 15.50 6.32
CA LEU A 139 8.02 16.46 7.24
C LEU A 139 8.93 17.66 7.51
N ALA A 140 10.23 17.43 7.73
CA ALA A 140 11.22 18.50 7.92
C ALA A 140 11.27 19.43 6.71
N ASP A 141 11.25 18.89 5.49
CA ASP A 141 11.22 19.65 4.23
C ASP A 141 9.96 20.50 4.10
N VAL A 142 8.79 19.95 4.39
CA VAL A 142 7.51 20.69 4.38
C VAL A 142 7.52 21.85 5.37
N LEU A 143 8.16 21.67 6.53
CA LEU A 143 8.32 22.73 7.55
C LEU A 143 9.45 23.70 7.21
N GLY A 144 10.23 23.46 6.15
CA GLY A 144 11.36 24.30 5.75
C GLY A 144 12.54 24.25 6.71
N LEU A 145 12.69 23.14 7.47
CA LEU A 145 13.80 22.95 8.39
C LEU A 145 15.12 22.80 7.61
N ARG A 146 16.22 23.30 8.18
CA ARG A 146 17.55 23.21 7.60
C ARG A 146 18.53 22.72 8.64
N ASP A 147 19.64 22.15 8.17
CA ASP A 147 20.72 21.64 9.04
C ASP A 147 20.19 20.65 10.09
N THR A 148 19.24 19.80 9.66
CA THR A 148 18.62 18.79 10.52
C THR A 148 19.62 17.70 10.91
N VAL A 149 19.54 17.26 12.17
CA VAL A 149 20.31 16.13 12.70
C VAL A 149 19.36 15.16 13.37
N PRO A 150 19.62 13.83 13.32
CA PRO A 150 18.80 12.86 14.02
C PRO A 150 18.87 13.09 15.54
N LEU A 151 17.73 13.02 16.23
CA LEU A 151 17.68 13.07 17.71
C LEU A 151 18.31 11.82 18.32
N GLU A 152 18.14 10.67 17.67
CA GLU A 152 18.73 9.39 18.03
C GLU A 152 19.51 8.87 16.82
N PRO A 153 20.84 8.99 16.80
CA PRO A 153 21.64 8.49 15.70
C PRO A 153 21.60 6.96 15.64
N CYS A 154 21.25 6.41 14.48
CA CYS A 154 21.30 4.97 14.20
C CYS A 154 22.50 4.66 13.32
N GLY A 155 23.20 3.55 13.63
CA GLY A 155 24.28 3.04 12.79
C GLY A 155 25.62 3.77 12.90
N THR A 156 26.58 3.30 12.15
CA THR A 156 27.88 3.93 11.94
C THR A 156 27.82 4.95 10.80
N ASP A 157 28.76 5.89 10.73
CA ASP A 157 28.81 6.93 9.68
C ASP A 157 28.80 6.36 8.23
N ALA A 158 29.09 5.06 8.06
CA ALA A 158 29.05 4.36 6.77
C ALA A 158 27.63 4.01 6.30
N GLU A 159 26.62 4.05 7.16
CA GLU A 159 25.22 3.72 6.87
C GLU A 159 24.34 4.98 6.66
N ARG A 160 24.97 6.16 6.63
CA ARG A 160 24.30 7.47 6.51
C ARG A 160 24.26 8.03 5.07
N HIS A 161 24.36 7.14 4.06
CA HIS A 161 24.29 7.58 2.64
C HIS A 161 23.21 6.85 1.88
#